data_d32b586dd6793c9c22bdc5b134baa58d
#
_entry.id   d32b586dd6793c9c22bdc5b134baa58d
#
_cell.length_a   1.000
_cell.length_b   1.000
_cell.length_c   1.000
_cell.angle_alpha   90.00
_cell.angle_beta   90.00
_cell.angle_gamma   90.00
#
_symmetry.space_group_name_H-M   'P 1'
#
loop_
_entity.id
_entity.type
_entity.pdbx_description
1 polymer ?
#
loop_
_entity_poly.entity_id
_entity_poly.type
_entity_poly.pdbx_seq_one_letter_code
_entity_poly.pdbx_strand_id
1 'polypeptide(L)'
;MVPSLDVRLCFFGDSFTAGVGDEARLGWVGRVCARAGQSGHDVTAYNLGVRRETSLEVVDRLRREAAPRLREGAWRGVVLAVGVNDTTEGNGRRRVEVDETLGALSAFASAASSQSWEVLVIGPPFVGDPIQNQRIRALSKAMRGECALLDVPFVDLATSLGTGEAWERRVNAVDGAHPDGTGYQQLADTIWPVFSAWLRRSESSG
;
A
#
# COMPACT_ATOMS: atom_id res chain seq x y z
N MET A 1 -18.41 27.97 4.32
CA MET A 1 -17.78 26.69 4.01
C MET A 1 -17.21 26.14 5.31
N VAL A 2 -17.58 24.91 5.68
CA VAL A 2 -16.88 24.23 6.77
C VAL A 2 -15.44 23.99 6.29
N PRO A 3 -14.40 24.36 7.06
CA PRO A 3 -13.03 24.11 6.63
C PRO A 3 -12.86 22.59 6.47
N SER A 4 -12.30 22.18 5.33
CA SER A 4 -11.94 20.78 5.12
C SER A 4 -10.89 20.36 6.16
N LEU A 5 -11.02 19.15 6.68
CA LEU A 5 -10.11 18.63 7.69
C LEU A 5 -8.70 18.47 7.06
N ASP A 6 -7.66 19.00 7.73
CA ASP A 6 -6.24 18.79 7.34
C ASP A 6 -5.85 17.32 7.54
N VAL A 7 -5.80 16.56 6.46
CA VAL A 7 -5.45 15.14 6.42
C VAL A 7 -4.01 14.98 5.95
N ARG A 8 -3.16 14.31 6.75
CA ARG A 8 -1.76 14.05 6.38
C ARG A 8 -1.48 12.56 6.29
N LEU A 9 -0.97 12.12 5.15
CA LEU A 9 -0.77 10.72 4.82
C LEU A 9 0.67 10.42 4.40
N CYS A 10 1.25 9.37 4.97
CA CYS A 10 2.50 8.78 4.50
C CYS A 10 2.22 7.41 3.87
N PHE A 11 2.64 7.22 2.62
CA PHE A 11 2.50 5.97 1.87
C PHE A 11 3.83 5.24 1.84
N PHE A 12 3.94 4.18 2.62
CA PHE A 12 5.12 3.33 2.71
C PHE A 12 4.98 2.11 1.82
N GLY A 13 6.06 1.71 1.18
CA GLY A 13 6.10 0.53 0.34
C GLY A 13 7.27 0.54 -0.62
N ASP A 14 7.15 -0.28 -1.63
CA ASP A 14 8.19 -0.56 -2.61
C ASP A 14 8.04 0.24 -3.93
N SER A 15 8.50 -0.34 -5.03
CA SER A 15 8.42 0.24 -6.38
C SER A 15 6.99 0.46 -6.89
N PHE A 16 6.02 -0.35 -6.45
CA PHE A 16 4.62 -0.12 -6.79
C PHE A 16 4.06 1.14 -6.11
N THR A 17 4.48 1.42 -4.88
CA THR A 17 4.15 2.67 -4.19
C THR A 17 4.84 3.84 -4.84
N ALA A 18 6.12 3.69 -5.23
CA ALA A 18 6.85 4.72 -5.97
C ALA A 18 6.27 5.02 -7.36
N GLY A 19 5.43 4.14 -7.93
CA GLY A 19 4.81 4.32 -9.24
C GLY A 19 5.75 3.98 -10.42
N VAL A 20 6.64 3.00 -10.23
CA VAL A 20 7.57 2.56 -11.29
C VAL A 20 6.78 1.96 -12.45
N GLY A 21 7.11 2.36 -13.69
CA GLY A 21 6.41 1.91 -14.90
C GLY A 21 5.28 2.85 -15.34
N ASP A 22 4.79 3.72 -14.49
CA ASP A 22 3.76 4.70 -14.85
C ASP A 22 4.38 5.86 -15.65
N GLU A 23 3.98 6.01 -16.89
CA GLU A 23 4.43 7.12 -17.77
C GLU A 23 4.01 8.50 -17.25
N ALA A 24 2.87 8.59 -16.55
CA ALA A 24 2.40 9.82 -15.92
C ALA A 24 3.11 10.15 -14.58
N ARG A 25 3.93 9.22 -14.05
CA ARG A 25 4.65 9.39 -12.77
C ARG A 25 3.76 9.61 -11.53
N LEU A 26 2.49 9.28 -11.61
CA LEU A 26 1.53 9.43 -10.51
C LEU A 26 1.45 8.18 -9.63
N GLY A 27 1.66 7.00 -10.19
CA GLY A 27 1.38 5.74 -9.53
C GLY A 27 -0.08 5.64 -9.07
N TRP A 28 -0.41 4.65 -8.27
CA TRP A 28 -1.72 4.56 -7.62
C TRP A 28 -1.89 5.61 -6.51
N VAL A 29 -0.81 5.97 -5.82
CA VAL A 29 -0.82 6.97 -4.72
C VAL A 29 -1.31 8.33 -5.22
N GLY A 30 -0.71 8.85 -6.28
CA GLY A 30 -1.13 10.13 -6.86
C GLY A 30 -2.59 10.13 -7.30
N ARG A 31 -3.05 9.02 -7.89
CA ARG A 31 -4.43 8.86 -8.37
C ARG A 31 -5.46 8.83 -7.24
N VAL A 32 -5.23 8.06 -6.16
CA VAL A 32 -6.17 8.03 -5.02
C VAL A 32 -6.19 9.35 -4.27
N CYS A 33 -5.04 10.04 -4.15
CA CYS A 33 -4.98 11.36 -3.51
C CYS A 33 -5.68 12.44 -4.33
N ALA A 34 -5.50 12.45 -5.67
CA ALA A 34 -6.24 13.36 -6.55
C ALA A 34 -7.76 13.15 -6.43
N ARG A 35 -8.21 11.89 -6.38
CA ARG A 35 -9.63 11.55 -6.19
C ARG A 35 -10.15 11.96 -4.81
N ALA A 36 -9.33 11.85 -3.75
CA ALA A 36 -9.68 12.32 -2.41
C ALA A 36 -9.89 13.84 -2.41
N GLY A 37 -8.99 14.61 -3.04
CA GLY A 37 -9.17 16.05 -3.20
C GLY A 37 -10.43 16.43 -3.96
N GLN A 38 -10.77 15.72 -5.06
CA GLN A 38 -12.04 15.91 -5.78
C GLN A 38 -13.27 15.57 -4.94
N SER A 39 -13.13 14.71 -3.93
CA SER A 39 -14.19 14.36 -2.98
C SER A 39 -14.25 15.30 -1.76
N GLY A 40 -13.45 16.39 -1.74
CA GLY A 40 -13.51 17.44 -0.72
C GLY A 40 -12.56 17.25 0.46
N HIS A 41 -11.65 16.27 0.43
CA HIS A 41 -10.64 16.10 1.47
C HIS A 41 -9.41 16.99 1.19
N ASP A 42 -8.91 17.70 2.20
CA ASP A 42 -7.65 18.44 2.15
C ASP A 42 -6.48 17.50 2.52
N VAL A 43 -5.93 16.83 1.51
CA VAL A 43 -4.92 15.79 1.71
C VAL A 43 -3.53 16.29 1.37
N THR A 44 -2.63 16.28 2.37
CA THR A 44 -1.17 16.33 2.16
C THR A 44 -0.61 14.91 2.14
N ALA A 45 -0.11 14.48 0.97
CA ALA A 45 0.37 13.12 0.75
C ALA A 45 1.90 13.07 0.60
N TYR A 46 2.53 12.14 1.30
CA TYR A 46 3.97 11.85 1.18
C TYR A 46 4.15 10.43 0.63
N ASN A 47 4.52 10.33 -0.64
CA ASN A 47 4.89 9.04 -1.24
C ASN A 47 6.31 8.67 -0.82
N LEU A 48 6.43 7.63 0.00
CA LEU A 48 7.67 7.11 0.57
C LEU A 48 7.98 5.70 0.02
N GLY A 49 7.60 5.44 -1.21
CA GLY A 49 7.92 4.21 -1.91
C GLY A 49 9.41 4.12 -2.26
N VAL A 50 10.07 3.02 -1.89
CA VAL A 50 11.48 2.76 -2.22
C VAL A 50 11.60 1.44 -2.97
N ARG A 51 12.21 1.49 -4.16
CA ARG A 51 12.31 0.32 -5.03
C ARG A 51 13.01 -0.84 -4.34
N ARG A 52 12.44 -2.04 -4.50
CA ARG A 52 12.95 -3.33 -4.03
C ARG A 52 12.90 -3.54 -2.52
N GLU A 53 12.38 -2.60 -1.73
CA GLU A 53 12.21 -2.80 -0.29
C GLU A 53 11.25 -3.94 0.03
N THR A 54 11.59 -4.66 1.08
CA THR A 54 10.78 -5.67 1.74
C THR A 54 9.98 -5.05 2.89
N SER A 55 9.05 -5.81 3.45
CA SER A 55 8.29 -5.40 4.63
C SER A 55 9.19 -5.01 5.81
N LEU A 56 10.27 -5.76 6.05
CA LEU A 56 11.22 -5.51 7.13
C LEU A 56 11.92 -4.15 6.97
N GLU A 57 12.43 -3.86 5.77
CA GLU A 57 13.13 -2.60 5.47
C GLU A 57 12.18 -1.40 5.59
N VAL A 58 10.92 -1.56 5.17
CA VAL A 58 9.89 -0.51 5.31
C VAL A 58 9.59 -0.20 6.77
N VAL A 59 9.44 -1.22 7.61
CA VAL A 59 9.15 -1.04 9.04
C VAL A 59 10.29 -0.35 9.78
N ASP A 60 11.53 -0.69 9.45
CA ASP A 60 12.73 -0.08 10.07
C ASP A 60 12.76 1.45 9.91
N ARG A 61 12.29 1.99 8.79
CA ARG A 61 12.29 3.44 8.53
C ARG A 61 10.99 4.16 8.90
N LEU A 62 9.92 3.46 9.29
CA LEU A 62 8.60 4.05 9.53
C LEU A 62 8.65 5.29 10.42
N ARG A 63 9.14 5.15 11.66
CA ARG A 63 9.12 6.25 12.64
C ARG A 63 9.98 7.43 12.21
N ARG A 64 11.16 7.15 11.68
CA ARG A 64 12.11 8.18 11.25
C ARG A 64 11.54 9.05 10.14
N GLU A 65 10.77 8.45 9.22
CA GLU A 65 10.22 9.17 8.08
C GLU A 65 8.82 9.73 8.31
N ALA A 66 7.95 9.03 9.03
CA ALA A 66 6.59 9.51 9.30
C ALA A 66 6.57 10.66 10.33
N ALA A 67 7.34 10.56 11.42
CA ALA A 67 7.27 11.52 12.52
C ALA A 67 7.46 13.00 12.10
N PRO A 68 8.41 13.37 11.24
CA PRO A 68 8.54 14.77 10.81
C PRO A 68 7.40 15.25 9.91
N ARG A 69 6.72 14.33 9.19
CA ARG A 69 5.65 14.62 8.23
C ARG A 69 4.26 14.65 8.86
N LEU A 70 4.09 13.91 9.96
CA LEU A 70 2.82 13.73 10.68
C LEU A 70 2.80 14.45 12.03
N ARG A 71 3.58 15.52 12.20
CA ARG A 71 3.62 16.33 13.45
C ARG A 71 2.30 17.05 13.71
N GLU A 72 1.71 17.57 12.65
CA GLU A 72 0.50 18.36 12.63
C GLU A 72 -0.52 17.68 11.72
N GLY A 73 -1.72 18.21 11.71
CA GLY A 73 -2.84 17.67 10.95
C GLY A 73 -3.93 17.17 11.89
N ALA A 74 -5.17 17.46 11.52
CA ALA A 74 -6.33 17.05 12.30
C ALA A 74 -6.54 15.54 12.23
N TRP A 75 -6.12 14.92 11.11
CA TRP A 75 -6.11 13.47 10.95
C TRP A 75 -4.83 12.98 10.26
N ARG A 76 -4.23 11.93 10.80
CA ARG A 76 -2.90 11.45 10.40
C ARG A 76 -2.94 9.97 10.15
N GLY A 77 -2.48 9.54 8.97
CA GLY A 77 -2.49 8.15 8.59
C GLY A 77 -1.22 7.67 7.91
N VAL A 78 -0.97 6.38 8.04
CA VAL A 78 0.10 5.65 7.36
C VAL A 78 -0.48 4.49 6.56
N VAL A 79 -0.04 4.37 5.32
CA VAL A 79 -0.44 3.27 4.43
C VAL A 79 0.76 2.38 4.20
N LEU A 80 0.60 1.08 4.43
CA LEU A 80 1.62 0.05 4.17
C LEU A 80 1.24 -0.75 2.92
N ALA A 81 2.09 -0.73 1.89
CA ALA A 81 1.90 -1.49 0.65
C ALA A 81 3.18 -2.30 0.33
N VAL A 82 3.20 -3.57 0.75
CA VAL A 82 4.38 -4.46 0.67
C VAL A 82 3.99 -5.88 0.29
N GLY A 83 4.98 -6.74 0.07
CA GLY A 83 4.82 -8.18 -0.08
C GLY A 83 5.29 -8.73 -1.43
N VAL A 84 5.34 -7.93 -2.49
CA VAL A 84 5.88 -8.40 -3.78
C VAL A 84 7.34 -8.80 -3.62
N ASN A 85 8.18 -7.94 -3.03
CA ASN A 85 9.60 -8.24 -2.82
C ASN A 85 9.83 -9.32 -1.77
N ASP A 86 8.97 -9.43 -0.77
CA ASP A 86 9.05 -10.49 0.25
C ASP A 86 8.95 -11.88 -0.40
N THR A 87 8.05 -12.01 -1.39
CA THR A 87 7.83 -13.26 -2.13
C THR A 87 8.86 -13.59 -3.20
N THR A 88 9.78 -12.66 -3.49
CA THR A 88 10.88 -12.90 -4.44
C THR A 88 11.83 -13.94 -3.88
N GLU A 89 12.26 -14.88 -4.72
CA GLU A 89 13.23 -15.92 -4.34
C GLU A 89 14.59 -15.65 -4.97
N GLY A 90 15.62 -15.96 -4.21
CA GLY A 90 17.01 -16.04 -4.67
C GLY A 90 17.73 -17.18 -3.96
N ASN A 91 18.51 -17.99 -4.70
CA ASN A 91 19.20 -19.16 -4.16
C ASN A 91 18.29 -20.17 -3.41
N GLY A 92 17.06 -20.35 -3.90
CA GLY A 92 16.06 -21.28 -3.32
C GLY A 92 15.42 -20.82 -2.02
N ARG A 93 15.56 -19.54 -1.63
CA ARG A 93 14.95 -18.97 -0.43
C ARG A 93 14.19 -17.70 -0.77
N ARG A 94 13.10 -17.45 -0.06
CA ARG A 94 12.39 -16.16 -0.11
C ARG A 94 13.24 -15.08 0.51
N ARG A 95 13.05 -13.84 0.08
CA ARG A 95 13.71 -12.69 0.72
C ARG A 95 13.20 -12.47 2.14
N VAL A 96 11.90 -12.70 2.38
CA VAL A 96 11.26 -12.64 3.70
C VAL A 96 10.29 -13.80 3.81
N GLU A 97 10.33 -14.53 4.90
CA GLU A 97 9.37 -15.60 5.17
C GLU A 97 8.02 -15.02 5.59
N VAL A 98 6.95 -15.80 5.43
CA VAL A 98 5.58 -15.33 5.71
C VAL A 98 5.43 -14.79 7.13
N ASP A 99 5.94 -15.53 8.12
CA ASP A 99 5.83 -15.13 9.53
C ASP A 99 6.60 -13.84 9.83
N GLU A 100 7.71 -13.60 9.14
CA GLU A 100 8.47 -12.35 9.24
C GLU A 100 7.69 -11.18 8.65
N THR A 101 7.02 -11.37 7.49
CA THR A 101 6.15 -10.35 6.90
C THR A 101 4.98 -10.01 7.84
N LEU A 102 4.33 -11.02 8.45
CA LEU A 102 3.25 -10.80 9.42
C LEU A 102 3.77 -10.09 10.68
N GLY A 103 4.94 -10.46 11.18
CA GLY A 103 5.60 -9.75 12.28
C GLY A 103 5.90 -8.30 11.95
N ALA A 104 6.37 -8.01 10.74
CA ALA A 104 6.60 -6.65 10.25
C ALA A 104 5.28 -5.84 10.20
N LEU A 105 4.19 -6.45 9.71
CA LEU A 105 2.87 -5.81 9.66
C LEU A 105 2.38 -5.45 11.07
N SER A 106 2.48 -6.39 12.02
CA SER A 106 2.10 -6.16 13.42
C SER A 106 2.96 -5.08 14.07
N ALA A 107 4.27 -5.06 13.80
CA ALA A 107 5.18 -4.02 14.29
C ALA A 107 4.85 -2.64 13.70
N PHE A 108 4.50 -2.59 12.40
CA PHE A 108 4.07 -1.37 11.72
C PHE A 108 2.80 -0.80 12.37
N ALA A 109 1.78 -1.63 12.56
CA ALA A 109 0.52 -1.23 13.17
C ALA A 109 0.71 -0.76 14.63
N SER A 110 1.49 -1.49 15.42
CA SER A 110 1.81 -1.11 16.81
C SER A 110 2.57 0.22 16.88
N ALA A 111 3.58 0.41 16.03
CA ALA A 111 4.34 1.65 15.97
C ALA A 111 3.47 2.85 15.57
N ALA A 112 2.56 2.68 14.62
CA ALA A 112 1.61 3.70 14.19
C ALA A 112 0.61 4.04 15.31
N SER A 113 0.01 3.02 15.95
CA SER A 113 -0.93 3.18 17.06
C SER A 113 -0.32 3.95 18.22
N SER A 114 0.95 3.69 18.55
CA SER A 114 1.69 4.43 19.62
C SER A 114 1.84 5.93 19.35
N GLN A 115 1.60 6.38 18.11
CA GLN A 115 1.65 7.77 17.67
C GLN A 115 0.26 8.32 17.32
N SER A 116 -0.80 7.54 17.56
CA SER A 116 -2.18 7.87 17.13
C SER A 116 -2.27 8.12 15.63
N TRP A 117 -1.56 7.33 14.82
CA TRP A 117 -1.69 7.32 13.37
C TRP A 117 -2.60 6.19 12.94
N GLU A 118 -3.56 6.49 12.11
CA GLU A 118 -4.45 5.50 11.49
C GLU A 118 -3.69 4.66 10.46
N VAL A 119 -4.02 3.37 10.38
CA VAL A 119 -3.33 2.43 9.50
C VAL A 119 -4.28 1.91 8.41
N LEU A 120 -3.76 1.82 7.19
CA LEU A 120 -4.35 1.06 6.08
C LEU A 120 -3.28 0.16 5.47
N VAL A 121 -3.60 -1.11 5.24
CA VAL A 121 -2.70 -2.07 4.59
C VAL A 121 -3.21 -2.43 3.20
N ILE A 122 -2.29 -2.44 2.23
CA ILE A 122 -2.55 -2.83 0.85
C ILE A 122 -1.69 -4.06 0.55
N GLY A 123 -2.34 -5.17 0.25
CA GLY A 123 -1.68 -6.42 -0.11
C GLY A 123 -1.04 -6.36 -1.50
N PRO A 124 -0.08 -7.25 -1.78
CA PRO A 124 0.68 -7.26 -3.02
C PRO A 124 -0.21 -7.58 -4.24
N PRO A 125 -0.03 -6.88 -5.38
CA PRO A 125 -0.61 -7.27 -6.65
C PRO A 125 0.18 -8.45 -7.25
N PHE A 126 -0.41 -9.14 -8.24
CA PHE A 126 0.30 -10.12 -9.04
C PHE A 126 1.33 -9.47 -9.98
N VAL A 127 2.37 -10.24 -10.32
CA VAL A 127 3.42 -9.91 -11.28
C VAL A 127 3.36 -10.84 -12.48
N GLY A 128 4.30 -10.71 -13.43
CA GLY A 128 4.36 -11.57 -14.63
C GLY A 128 4.82 -13.01 -14.36
N ASP A 129 5.36 -13.32 -13.18
CA ASP A 129 5.82 -14.66 -12.79
C ASP A 129 4.72 -15.48 -12.11
N PRO A 130 4.16 -16.53 -12.77
CA PRO A 130 3.10 -17.36 -12.21
C PRO A 130 3.52 -18.11 -10.94
N ILE A 131 4.80 -18.45 -10.79
CA ILE A 131 5.31 -19.14 -9.60
C ILE A 131 5.35 -18.18 -8.42
N GLN A 132 5.83 -16.95 -8.63
CA GLN A 132 5.77 -15.91 -7.61
C GLN A 132 4.33 -15.56 -7.25
N ASN A 133 3.40 -15.57 -8.21
CA ASN A 133 1.99 -15.28 -7.96
C ASN A 133 1.30 -16.30 -7.05
N GLN A 134 1.74 -17.55 -7.03
CA GLN A 134 1.28 -18.53 -6.03
C GLN A 134 1.69 -18.12 -4.61
N ARG A 135 2.94 -17.65 -4.45
CA ARG A 135 3.45 -17.14 -3.17
C ARG A 135 2.75 -15.84 -2.74
N ILE A 136 2.53 -14.91 -3.68
CA ILE A 136 1.77 -13.68 -3.46
C ILE A 136 0.36 -13.97 -2.96
N ARG A 137 -0.34 -14.92 -3.60
CA ARG A 137 -1.69 -15.33 -3.18
C ARG A 137 -1.71 -15.88 -1.75
N ALA A 138 -0.75 -16.74 -1.42
CA ALA A 138 -0.63 -17.31 -0.08
C ALA A 138 -0.33 -16.22 0.98
N LEU A 139 0.60 -15.32 0.66
CA LEU A 139 0.97 -14.20 1.53
C LEU A 139 -0.20 -13.23 1.72
N SER A 140 -0.89 -12.82 0.65
CA SER A 140 -2.05 -11.91 0.74
C SER A 140 -3.16 -12.48 1.63
N LYS A 141 -3.41 -13.79 1.54
CA LYS A 141 -4.36 -14.48 2.42
C LYS A 141 -3.92 -14.42 3.90
N ALA A 142 -2.65 -14.62 4.18
CA ALA A 142 -2.10 -14.55 5.54
C ALA A 142 -2.17 -13.11 6.08
N MET A 143 -1.75 -12.11 5.29
CA MET A 143 -1.83 -10.69 5.65
C MET A 143 -3.27 -10.24 5.94
N ARG A 144 -4.26 -10.72 5.17
CA ARG A 144 -5.67 -10.45 5.45
C ARG A 144 -6.09 -10.98 6.82
N GLY A 145 -5.66 -12.21 7.18
CA GLY A 145 -5.92 -12.79 8.48
C GLY A 145 -5.32 -11.96 9.62
N GLU A 146 -4.07 -11.56 9.47
CA GLU A 146 -3.37 -10.73 10.46
C GLU A 146 -4.01 -9.34 10.61
N CYS A 147 -4.36 -8.69 9.50
CA CYS A 147 -5.07 -7.40 9.54
C CYS A 147 -6.42 -7.49 10.24
N ALA A 148 -7.14 -8.60 10.07
CA ALA A 148 -8.40 -8.83 10.78
C ALA A 148 -8.21 -8.99 12.30
N LEU A 149 -7.12 -9.64 12.74
CA LEU A 149 -6.77 -9.75 14.17
C LEU A 149 -6.36 -8.40 14.78
N LEU A 150 -5.74 -7.53 13.98
CA LEU A 150 -5.28 -6.20 14.40
C LEU A 150 -6.36 -5.11 14.25
N ASP A 151 -7.54 -5.43 13.75
CA ASP A 151 -8.61 -4.47 13.37
C ASP A 151 -8.11 -3.37 12.41
N VAL A 152 -7.24 -3.74 11.45
CA VAL A 152 -6.67 -2.85 10.43
C VAL A 152 -7.35 -3.10 9.09
N PRO A 153 -7.85 -2.07 8.40
CA PRO A 153 -8.39 -2.22 7.05
C PRO A 153 -7.36 -2.78 6.07
N PHE A 154 -7.78 -3.72 5.22
CA PHE A 154 -6.94 -4.41 4.25
C PHE A 154 -7.53 -4.36 2.84
N VAL A 155 -6.73 -4.01 1.84
CA VAL A 155 -7.06 -4.13 0.42
C VAL A 155 -6.37 -5.35 -0.16
N ASP A 156 -7.13 -6.35 -0.60
CA ASP A 156 -6.58 -7.54 -1.23
C ASP A 156 -6.46 -7.39 -2.75
N LEU A 157 -5.35 -6.86 -3.21
CA LEU A 157 -5.09 -6.68 -4.63
C LEU A 157 -4.98 -8.02 -5.37
N ALA A 158 -4.37 -9.03 -4.76
CA ALA A 158 -4.21 -10.35 -5.38
C ALA A 158 -5.55 -11.02 -5.74
N THR A 159 -6.56 -10.87 -4.87
CA THR A 159 -7.90 -11.39 -5.14
C THR A 159 -8.69 -10.47 -6.08
N SER A 160 -8.62 -9.15 -5.87
CA SER A 160 -9.46 -8.18 -6.57
C SER A 160 -9.06 -7.94 -8.03
N LEU A 161 -7.75 -7.98 -8.33
CA LEU A 161 -7.25 -7.84 -9.71
C LEU A 161 -7.32 -9.17 -10.48
N GLY A 162 -7.24 -10.29 -9.75
CA GLY A 162 -7.23 -11.62 -10.32
C GLY A 162 -5.99 -11.90 -11.20
N THR A 163 -5.96 -13.10 -11.78
CA THR A 163 -4.96 -13.55 -12.78
C THR A 163 -5.47 -13.33 -14.21
N GLY A 164 -6.19 -12.21 -14.45
CA GLY A 164 -6.76 -11.95 -15.77
C GLY A 164 -5.69 -11.56 -16.78
N GLU A 165 -5.82 -12.06 -18.03
CA GLU A 165 -4.93 -11.71 -19.15
C GLU A 165 -4.70 -10.19 -19.31
N ALA A 166 -5.68 -9.37 -18.94
CA ALA A 166 -5.56 -7.92 -19.04
C ALA A 166 -4.52 -7.37 -18.08
N TRP A 167 -4.46 -7.86 -16.83
CA TRP A 167 -3.46 -7.48 -15.86
C TRP A 167 -2.07 -7.98 -16.25
N GLU A 168 -1.96 -9.25 -16.64
CA GLU A 168 -0.69 -9.84 -17.09
C GLU A 168 -0.10 -9.11 -18.30
N ARG A 169 -0.93 -8.73 -19.27
CA ARG A 169 -0.46 -7.93 -20.42
C ARG A 169 0.12 -6.58 -20.00
N ARG A 170 -0.47 -5.89 -19.03
CA ARG A 170 0.01 -4.58 -18.53
C ARG A 170 1.35 -4.69 -17.83
N VAL A 171 1.52 -5.73 -17.03
CA VAL A 171 2.76 -5.99 -16.29
C VAL A 171 3.87 -6.41 -17.27
N ASN A 172 3.57 -7.32 -18.20
CA ASN A 172 4.54 -7.81 -19.17
C ASN A 172 4.93 -6.79 -20.24
N ALA A 173 4.09 -5.79 -20.49
CA ALA A 173 4.40 -4.71 -21.43
C ALA A 173 5.49 -3.75 -20.90
N VAL A 174 5.74 -3.73 -19.60
CA VAL A 174 6.76 -2.86 -18.98
C VAL A 174 8.03 -3.65 -18.71
N ASP A 175 8.06 -4.45 -17.66
CA ASP A 175 9.26 -5.18 -17.23
C ASP A 175 8.97 -6.54 -16.56
N GLY A 176 7.74 -7.02 -16.67
CA GLY A 176 7.30 -8.27 -16.05
C GLY A 176 6.96 -8.16 -14.55
N ALA A 177 7.16 -6.99 -13.94
CA ALA A 177 6.82 -6.75 -12.55
C ALA A 177 5.82 -5.59 -12.40
N HIS A 178 6.12 -4.44 -13.01
CA HIS A 178 5.36 -3.21 -12.84
C HIS A 178 4.35 -3.00 -13.97
N PRO A 179 3.14 -2.52 -13.67
CA PRO A 179 2.17 -2.20 -14.69
C PRO A 179 2.44 -0.84 -15.35
N ASP A 180 1.84 -0.62 -16.51
CA ASP A 180 1.72 0.69 -17.16
C ASP A 180 0.77 1.64 -16.40
N GLY A 181 0.61 2.89 -16.87
CA GLY A 181 -0.29 3.87 -16.27
C GLY A 181 -1.75 3.43 -16.21
N THR A 182 -2.22 2.61 -17.16
CA THR A 182 -3.58 2.04 -17.12
C THR A 182 -3.70 0.99 -16.01
N GLY A 183 -2.65 0.19 -15.79
CA GLY A 183 -2.60 -0.75 -14.65
C GLY A 183 -2.55 0.00 -13.31
N TYR A 184 -1.82 1.10 -13.22
CA TYR A 184 -1.85 1.95 -12.03
C TYR A 184 -3.22 2.61 -11.79
N GLN A 185 -3.96 2.95 -12.86
CA GLN A 185 -5.35 3.38 -12.73
C GLN A 185 -6.23 2.26 -12.16
N GLN A 186 -6.06 1.03 -12.66
CA GLN A 186 -6.79 -0.14 -12.16
C GLN A 186 -6.47 -0.42 -10.67
N LEU A 187 -5.20 -0.28 -10.26
CA LEU A 187 -4.82 -0.35 -8.84
C LEU A 187 -5.56 0.71 -8.02
N ALA A 188 -5.54 1.96 -8.46
CA ALA A 188 -6.21 3.06 -7.78
C ALA A 188 -7.72 2.84 -7.65
N ASP A 189 -8.38 2.35 -8.72
CA ASP A 189 -9.82 2.04 -8.69
C ASP A 189 -10.15 0.90 -7.74
N THR A 190 -9.28 -0.11 -7.64
CA THR A 190 -9.43 -1.24 -6.71
C THR A 190 -9.21 -0.81 -5.25
N ILE A 191 -8.26 0.08 -5.00
CA ILE A 191 -7.93 0.59 -3.67
C ILE A 191 -8.99 1.58 -3.17
N TRP A 192 -9.56 2.37 -4.05
CA TRP A 192 -10.42 3.49 -3.72
C TRP A 192 -11.58 3.20 -2.76
N PRO A 193 -12.37 2.13 -2.91
CA PRO A 193 -13.50 1.88 -2.02
C PRO A 193 -13.09 1.77 -0.54
N VAL A 194 -12.02 1.03 -0.26
CA VAL A 194 -11.50 0.87 1.11
C VAL A 194 -10.80 2.14 1.57
N PHE A 195 -9.98 2.76 0.72
CA PHE A 195 -9.28 4.01 1.02
C PHE A 195 -10.26 5.15 1.36
N SER A 196 -11.32 5.34 0.56
CA SER A 196 -12.33 6.36 0.83
C SER A 196 -13.13 6.08 2.10
N ALA A 197 -13.43 4.81 2.40
CA ALA A 197 -14.08 4.43 3.65
C ALA A 197 -13.18 4.68 4.86
N TRP A 198 -11.87 4.43 4.72
CA TRP A 198 -10.88 4.70 5.74
C TRP A 198 -10.71 6.20 5.99
N LEU A 199 -10.69 7.04 4.94
CA LEU A 199 -10.63 8.49 5.08
C LEU A 199 -11.85 9.06 5.82
N ARG A 200 -13.06 8.51 5.60
CA ARG A 200 -14.27 8.97 6.32
C ARG A 200 -14.22 8.77 7.83
N ARG A 201 -13.31 7.94 8.35
CA ARG A 201 -13.06 7.87 9.82
C ARG A 201 -12.58 9.21 10.37
N SER A 202 -11.92 10.03 9.55
CA SER A 202 -11.51 11.38 9.94
C SER A 202 -12.70 12.30 10.28
N GLU A 203 -13.83 12.13 9.59
CA GLU A 203 -15.04 12.93 9.77
C GLU A 203 -15.77 12.57 11.07
N SER A 204 -15.56 11.37 11.62
CA SER A 204 -16.20 10.87 12.84
C SER A 204 -15.40 11.15 14.11
N SER A 205 -14.19 11.68 13.97
CA SER A 205 -13.24 11.90 15.08
C SER A 205 -13.13 13.38 15.50
N GLY A 206 -13.90 14.27 14.88
CA GLY A 206 -14.04 15.70 15.16
C GLY A 206 -15.40 16.01 15.69
#